data_9e45718ac561a35d66bba57cf4ba209f
#
_entry.id   9e45718ac561a35d66bba57cf4ba209f
#
_cell.length_a   1.000
_cell.length_b   1.000
_cell.length_c   1.000
_cell.angle_alpha   90.00
_cell.angle_beta   90.00
_cell.angle_gamma   90.00
#
_symmetry.space_group_name_H-M   'P 1'
#
loop_
_entity.id
_entity.type
_entity.pdbx_description
1 polymer ?
#
loop_
_entity_poly.entity_id
_entity_poly.type
_entity_poly.pdbx_seq_one_letter_code
_entity_poly.pdbx_strand_id
1 'polypeptide(L)'
;ALLNDAVKKGGVMASGHVGGLSGAFIPVSEDEGMIAAAREGTLTLDKLEAMTCVCSVGLDMIAVPGDTSAETLSAILADEAAIGMINNKTTAVRLIPAPGKTVGDTVEIGGLFGEAPVMPVHAASSAEFIARGGRIPAPLHSLRN
;
A
#
# COMPACT_ATOMS: atom_id res chain seq x y z
N ALA A 1 -3.38 12.63 6.89
CA ALA A 1 -4.49 13.32 6.21
C ALA A 1 -4.18 14.80 5.98
N LEU A 2 -3.94 15.58 7.03
CA LEU A 2 -3.69 17.03 6.91
C LEU A 2 -2.53 17.38 5.98
N LEU A 3 -1.38 16.74 6.16
CA LEU A 3 -0.20 16.98 5.34
C LEU A 3 -0.42 16.58 3.88
N ASN A 4 -1.09 15.47 3.65
CA ASN A 4 -1.41 15.00 2.32
C ASN A 4 -2.39 15.95 1.59
N ASP A 5 -3.38 16.46 2.29
CA ASP A 5 -4.28 17.49 1.77
C ASP A 5 -3.53 18.77 1.39
N ALA A 6 -2.59 19.20 2.22
CA ALA A 6 -1.74 20.36 1.93
C ALA A 6 -0.88 20.16 0.69
N VAL A 7 -0.27 18.97 0.53
CA VAL A 7 0.54 18.62 -0.66
C VAL A 7 -0.33 18.63 -1.93
N LYS A 8 -1.53 18.07 -1.89
CA LYS A 8 -2.45 18.07 -3.02
C LYS A 8 -2.87 19.48 -3.42
N LYS A 9 -3.24 20.31 -2.45
CA LYS A 9 -3.61 21.71 -2.70
C LYS A 9 -2.46 22.51 -3.30
N GLY A 10 -1.26 22.35 -2.76
CA GLY A 10 -0.05 22.97 -3.28
C GLY A 10 0.25 22.55 -4.72
N GLY A 11 0.11 21.26 -5.03
CA GLY A 11 0.31 20.73 -6.38
C GLY A 11 -0.67 21.31 -7.40
N VAL A 12 -1.95 21.38 -7.05
CA VAL A 12 -2.98 21.98 -7.92
C VAL A 12 -2.71 23.46 -8.18
N MET A 13 -2.22 24.19 -7.19
CA MET A 13 -1.92 25.62 -7.35
C MET A 13 -0.63 25.87 -8.12
N ALA A 14 0.33 24.94 -8.04
CA ALA A 14 1.64 25.10 -8.67
C ALA A 14 1.68 24.60 -10.13
N SER A 15 0.70 23.88 -10.60
CA SER A 15 0.68 23.25 -11.93
C SER A 15 -0.59 23.59 -12.70
N GLY A 16 -0.45 24.02 -13.94
CA GLY A 16 -1.57 24.24 -14.86
C GLY A 16 -2.24 22.94 -15.38
N HIS A 17 -1.58 21.80 -15.20
CA HIS A 17 -2.09 20.49 -15.59
C HIS A 17 -1.78 19.49 -14.48
N VAL A 18 -2.81 18.94 -13.88
CA VAL A 18 -2.70 17.94 -12.83
C VAL A 18 -3.29 16.63 -13.34
N GLY A 19 -2.49 15.60 -13.37
CA GLY A 19 -2.91 14.26 -13.75
C GLY A 19 -2.08 13.20 -13.05
N GLY A 20 -2.59 11.98 -12.98
CA GLY A 20 -1.91 10.86 -12.35
C GLY A 20 -1.92 10.91 -10.82
N LEU A 21 -0.85 10.46 -10.22
CA LEU A 21 -0.69 10.38 -8.78
C LEU A 21 -0.28 11.73 -8.21
N SER A 22 -1.18 12.39 -7.49
CA SER A 22 -0.91 13.65 -6.81
C SER A 22 -0.90 13.46 -5.31
N GLY A 23 0.23 13.65 -4.67
CA GLY A 23 0.39 13.60 -3.22
C GLY A 23 1.68 12.94 -2.77
N ALA A 24 1.85 12.77 -1.47
CA ALA A 24 3.05 12.18 -0.90
C ALA A 24 3.06 10.66 -1.07
N PHE A 25 4.12 10.15 -1.64
CA PHE A 25 4.51 8.75 -1.55
C PHE A 25 5.13 8.49 -0.18
N ILE A 26 4.80 7.36 0.42
CA ILE A 26 5.41 6.92 1.68
C ILE A 26 5.83 5.46 1.48
N PRO A 27 6.93 5.21 0.75
CA PRO A 27 7.43 3.85 0.52
C PRO A 27 8.07 3.29 1.79
N VAL A 28 7.95 1.99 1.99
CA VAL A 28 8.58 1.35 3.15
C VAL A 28 10.09 1.20 2.98
N SER A 29 10.62 1.22 1.76
CA SER A 29 12.05 0.97 1.50
C SER A 29 12.94 2.22 1.49
N GLU A 30 12.40 3.39 1.20
CA GLU A 30 13.18 4.61 0.94
C GLU A 30 13.20 5.57 2.13
N ASP A 31 12.37 5.31 3.13
CA ASP A 31 12.19 6.15 4.31
C ASP A 31 12.69 5.42 5.57
N GLU A 32 13.72 5.98 6.21
CA GLU A 32 14.33 5.37 7.40
C GLU A 32 13.33 5.17 8.54
N GLY A 33 12.41 6.12 8.72
CA GLY A 33 11.37 6.03 9.75
C GLY A 33 10.37 4.91 9.48
N MET A 34 9.97 4.73 8.22
CA MET A 34 9.09 3.63 7.81
C MET A 34 9.80 2.28 7.94
N ILE A 35 11.06 2.19 7.52
CA ILE A 35 11.89 0.98 7.67
C ILE A 35 12.00 0.60 9.14
N ALA A 36 12.35 1.54 10.02
CA ALA A 36 12.48 1.29 11.44
C ALA A 36 11.14 0.83 12.06
N ALA A 37 10.05 1.51 11.75
CA ALA A 37 8.72 1.16 12.25
C ALA A 37 8.25 -0.23 11.78
N ALA A 38 8.60 -0.62 10.56
CA ALA A 38 8.31 -1.95 10.04
C ALA A 38 9.16 -3.02 10.75
N ARG A 39 10.44 -2.77 10.99
CA ARG A 39 11.33 -3.67 11.75
C ARG A 39 10.88 -3.86 13.20
N GLU A 40 10.39 -2.82 13.82
CA GLU A 40 9.86 -2.86 15.19
C GLU A 40 8.45 -3.48 15.29
N GLY A 41 7.79 -3.75 14.15
CA GLY A 41 6.42 -4.26 14.11
C GLY A 41 5.36 -3.23 14.51
N THR A 42 5.73 -1.96 14.64
CA THR A 42 4.78 -0.87 14.89
C THR A 42 4.05 -0.42 13.61
N LEU A 43 4.64 -0.70 12.45
CA LEU A 43 4.02 -0.54 11.14
C LEU A 43 3.67 -1.92 10.59
N THR A 44 2.38 -2.19 10.42
CA THR A 44 1.85 -3.43 9.89
C THR A 44 1.21 -3.20 8.52
N LEU A 45 0.94 -4.29 7.79
CA LEU A 45 0.24 -4.21 6.51
C LEU A 45 -1.14 -3.56 6.67
N ASP A 46 -1.93 -3.97 7.66
CA ASP A 46 -3.24 -3.37 7.96
C ASP A 46 -3.17 -1.86 8.20
N LYS A 47 -2.11 -1.42 8.90
CA LYS A 47 -1.90 -0.01 9.15
C LYS A 47 -1.57 0.76 7.88
N LEU A 48 -0.79 0.15 6.98
CA LEU A 48 -0.49 0.71 5.66
C LEU A 48 -1.75 0.81 4.81
N GLU A 49 -2.58 -0.24 4.77
CA GLU A 49 -3.86 -0.24 4.09
C GLU A 49 -4.80 0.84 4.65
N ALA A 50 -4.90 0.95 5.98
CA ALA A 50 -5.67 2.02 6.60
C ALA A 50 -5.13 3.42 6.26
N MET A 51 -3.82 3.59 6.17
CA MET A 51 -3.20 4.85 5.76
C MET A 51 -3.53 5.21 4.31
N THR A 52 -3.74 4.23 3.43
CA THR A 52 -4.11 4.49 2.03
C THR A 52 -5.47 5.16 1.88
N CYS A 53 -6.35 5.07 2.87
CA CYS A 53 -7.59 5.84 2.89
C CYS A 53 -7.34 7.37 2.85
N VAL A 54 -6.22 7.82 3.38
CA VAL A 54 -5.88 9.24 3.54
C VAL A 54 -4.59 9.65 2.82
N CYS A 55 -3.81 8.70 2.31
CA CYS A 55 -2.65 8.98 1.46
C CYS A 55 -3.08 9.13 -0.01
N SER A 56 -2.13 9.42 -0.89
CA SER A 56 -2.42 9.69 -2.29
C SER A 56 -2.25 8.50 -3.21
N VAL A 57 -1.59 7.44 -2.76
CA VAL A 57 -1.09 6.44 -3.69
C VAL A 57 -1.51 5.02 -3.36
N GLY A 58 -1.33 4.56 -2.14
CA GLY A 58 -1.56 3.16 -1.79
C GLY A 58 -0.34 2.52 -1.11
N LEU A 59 -0.19 1.24 -1.30
CA LEU A 59 0.94 0.45 -0.78
C LEU A 59 2.15 0.60 -1.70
N ASP A 60 3.32 0.92 -1.13
CA ASP A 60 4.52 1.13 -1.92
C ASP A 60 5.76 0.50 -1.30
N MET A 61 6.51 -0.22 -2.14
CA MET A 61 7.79 -0.84 -1.80
C MET A 61 7.73 -1.75 -0.56
N ILE A 62 6.72 -2.61 -0.51
CA ILE A 62 6.51 -3.52 0.63
C ILE A 62 7.06 -4.89 0.29
N ALA A 63 8.17 -5.27 0.94
CA ALA A 63 8.71 -6.62 0.83
C ALA A 63 7.89 -7.58 1.71
N VAL A 64 7.54 -8.73 1.14
CA VAL A 64 6.82 -9.82 1.81
C VAL A 64 7.57 -11.14 1.61
N PRO A 65 7.31 -12.20 2.42
CA PRO A 65 7.95 -13.50 2.23
C PRO A 65 7.80 -14.01 0.79
N GLY A 66 8.86 -14.63 0.28
CA GLY A 66 8.88 -15.08 -1.11
C GLY A 66 7.91 -16.21 -1.44
N ASP A 67 7.43 -16.92 -0.44
CA ASP A 67 6.42 -17.97 -0.51
C ASP A 67 4.99 -17.48 -0.28
N THR A 68 4.78 -16.17 -0.20
CA THR A 68 3.43 -15.58 -0.09
C THR A 68 2.57 -16.03 -1.28
N SER A 69 1.42 -16.63 -0.99
CA SER A 69 0.57 -17.21 -2.02
C SER A 69 -0.03 -16.15 -2.96
N ALA A 70 -0.32 -16.54 -4.19
CA ALA A 70 -0.97 -15.69 -5.17
C ALA A 70 -2.35 -15.18 -4.68
N GLU A 71 -3.06 -16.00 -3.92
CA GLU A 71 -4.35 -15.65 -3.33
C GLU A 71 -4.20 -14.56 -2.28
N THR A 72 -3.17 -14.62 -1.43
CA THR A 72 -2.88 -13.58 -0.44
C THR A 72 -2.52 -12.28 -1.12
N LEU A 73 -1.64 -12.31 -2.12
CA LEU A 73 -1.28 -11.12 -2.91
C LEU A 73 -2.51 -10.53 -3.60
N SER A 74 -3.37 -11.38 -4.17
CA SER A 74 -4.61 -10.94 -4.83
C SER A 74 -5.60 -10.32 -3.85
N ALA A 75 -5.68 -10.81 -2.61
CA ALA A 75 -6.54 -10.24 -1.58
C ALA A 75 -6.08 -8.81 -1.20
N ILE A 76 -4.79 -8.61 -1.01
CA ILE A 76 -4.23 -7.28 -0.73
C ILE A 76 -4.52 -6.30 -1.89
N LEU A 77 -4.37 -6.76 -3.14
CA LEU A 77 -4.73 -5.97 -4.31
C LEU A 77 -6.22 -5.61 -4.35
N ALA A 78 -7.09 -6.55 -3.95
CA ALA A 78 -8.53 -6.34 -3.90
C ALA A 78 -8.91 -5.31 -2.82
N ASP A 79 -8.29 -5.36 -1.65
CA ASP A 79 -8.51 -4.39 -0.56
C ASP A 79 -8.09 -2.99 -1.00
N GLU A 80 -6.92 -2.83 -1.59
CA GLU A 80 -6.46 -1.54 -2.10
C GLU A 80 -7.36 -0.99 -3.23
N ALA A 81 -7.84 -1.86 -4.10
CA ALA A 81 -8.80 -1.45 -5.13
C ALA A 81 -10.13 -1.01 -4.51
N ALA A 82 -10.60 -1.68 -3.46
CA ALA A 82 -11.81 -1.30 -2.73
C ALA A 82 -11.63 0.05 -2.02
N ILE A 83 -10.50 0.26 -1.36
CA ILE A 83 -10.15 1.54 -0.71
C ILE A 83 -10.13 2.67 -1.76
N GLY A 84 -9.52 2.43 -2.92
CA GLY A 84 -9.48 3.38 -4.01
C GLY A 84 -10.88 3.75 -4.50
N MET A 85 -11.73 2.75 -4.69
CA MET A 85 -13.11 2.95 -5.15
C MET A 85 -13.96 3.72 -4.15
N ILE A 86 -13.93 3.32 -2.87
CA ILE A 86 -14.71 3.98 -1.81
C ILE A 86 -14.29 5.44 -1.62
N ASN A 87 -13.00 5.71 -1.71
CA ASN A 87 -12.47 7.06 -1.55
C ASN A 87 -12.42 7.88 -2.86
N ASN A 88 -12.91 7.31 -3.96
CA ASN A 88 -12.89 7.94 -5.28
C ASN A 88 -11.49 8.46 -5.66
N LYS A 89 -10.50 7.61 -5.51
CA LYS A 89 -9.10 7.92 -5.81
C LYS A 89 -8.38 6.77 -6.49
N THR A 90 -7.33 7.07 -7.23
CA THR A 90 -6.39 6.06 -7.73
C THR A 90 -5.58 5.50 -6.58
N THR A 91 -5.47 4.19 -6.50
CA THR A 91 -4.53 3.48 -5.63
C THR A 91 -3.55 2.67 -6.46
N ALA A 92 -2.36 2.49 -5.93
CA ALA A 92 -1.33 1.64 -6.51
C ALA A 92 -0.83 0.65 -5.47
N VAL A 93 -0.38 -0.52 -5.92
CA VAL A 93 0.18 -1.55 -5.04
C VAL A 93 1.49 -2.02 -5.63
N ARG A 94 2.56 -1.88 -4.86
CA ARG A 94 3.87 -2.41 -5.19
C ARG A 94 4.35 -3.30 -4.05
N LEU A 95 3.95 -4.58 -4.12
CA LEU A 95 4.44 -5.65 -3.26
C LEU A 95 5.65 -6.32 -3.90
N ILE A 96 6.61 -6.71 -3.08
CA ILE A 96 7.85 -7.36 -3.50
C ILE A 96 7.97 -8.71 -2.79
N PRO A 97 7.42 -9.79 -3.36
CA PRO A 97 7.70 -11.13 -2.85
C PRO A 97 9.20 -11.41 -2.97
N ALA A 98 9.87 -11.71 -1.86
CA ALA A 98 11.32 -11.83 -1.78
C ALA A 98 11.75 -13.30 -1.71
N PRO A 99 12.17 -13.96 -2.82
CA PRO A 99 12.49 -15.37 -2.83
C PRO A 99 13.58 -15.74 -1.80
N GLY A 100 13.30 -16.77 -1.01
CA GLY A 100 14.22 -17.27 0.01
C GLY A 100 14.35 -16.38 1.25
N LYS A 101 13.54 -15.33 1.37
CA LYS A 101 13.50 -14.45 2.53
C LYS A 101 12.24 -14.70 3.35
N THR A 102 12.37 -14.47 4.65
CA THR A 102 11.30 -14.62 5.64
C THR A 102 11.11 -13.33 6.43
N VAL A 103 10.04 -13.26 7.21
CA VAL A 103 9.76 -12.11 8.08
C VAL A 103 10.96 -11.76 8.95
N GLY A 104 11.35 -10.51 8.96
CA GLY A 104 12.50 -9.98 9.69
C GLY A 104 13.79 -9.91 8.88
N ASP A 105 13.86 -10.58 7.73
CA ASP A 105 14.97 -10.40 6.79
C ASP A 105 14.93 -9.02 6.14
N THR A 106 16.02 -8.65 5.51
CA THR A 106 16.12 -7.42 4.71
C THR A 106 16.33 -7.78 3.25
N VAL A 107 15.66 -7.06 2.36
CA VAL A 107 15.85 -7.10 0.91
C VAL A 107 16.57 -5.84 0.47
N GLU A 108 17.73 -5.99 -0.12
CA GLU A 108 18.40 -4.88 -0.81
C GLU A 108 17.80 -4.73 -2.21
N ILE A 109 17.19 -3.60 -2.46
CA ILE A 109 16.57 -3.29 -3.76
C ILE A 109 17.58 -2.52 -4.61
N GLY A 110 18.44 -1.76 -3.96
CA GLY A 110 19.54 -1.04 -4.60
C GLY A 110 19.15 0.32 -5.18
N GLY A 111 20.16 1.08 -5.52
CA GLY A 111 20.00 2.43 -6.07
C GLY A 111 19.24 3.36 -5.11
N LEU A 112 18.31 4.12 -5.67
CA LEU A 112 17.47 5.05 -4.90
C LEU A 112 16.37 4.35 -4.09
N PHE A 113 16.12 3.08 -4.33
CA PHE A 113 15.06 2.33 -3.64
C PHE A 113 15.50 1.76 -2.30
N GLY A 114 16.80 1.78 -2.01
CA GLY A 114 17.34 1.40 -0.71
C GLY A 114 17.12 -0.06 -0.35
N GLU A 115 16.71 -0.30 0.88
CA GLU A 115 16.42 -1.62 1.44
C GLU A 115 15.02 -1.68 2.05
N ALA A 116 14.41 -2.84 2.07
CA ALA A 116 13.11 -3.07 2.68
C ALA A 116 13.15 -4.22 3.68
N PRO A 117 12.60 -4.07 4.89
CA PRO A 117 12.34 -5.21 5.77
C PRO A 117 11.23 -6.08 5.20
N VAL A 118 11.37 -7.40 5.30
CA VAL A 118 10.32 -8.34 4.92
C VAL A 118 9.23 -8.31 6.00
N MET A 119 8.07 -7.82 5.63
CA MET A 119 6.93 -7.64 6.53
C MET A 119 6.04 -8.89 6.56
N PRO A 120 5.41 -9.20 7.70
CA PRO A 120 4.47 -10.29 7.77
C PRO A 120 3.20 -10.00 6.95
N VAL A 121 2.65 -11.07 6.37
CA VAL A 121 1.30 -11.10 5.80
C VAL A 121 0.40 -11.96 6.69
N HIS A 122 -0.93 -11.80 6.57
CA HIS A 122 -1.86 -12.61 7.34
C HIS A 122 -1.76 -14.09 6.99
N ALA A 123 -1.81 -14.95 8.01
CA ALA A 123 -1.77 -16.39 7.84
C ALA A 123 -3.12 -17.01 7.40
N ALA A 124 -4.21 -16.25 7.53
CA ALA A 124 -5.54 -16.70 7.10
C ALA A 124 -5.59 -16.86 5.58
N SER A 125 -6.13 -17.99 5.11
CA SER A 125 -6.24 -18.24 3.67
C SER A 125 -7.32 -17.36 3.03
N SER A 126 -6.95 -16.66 1.97
CA SER A 126 -7.86 -15.89 1.12
C SER A 126 -8.35 -16.69 -0.10
N ALA A 127 -7.96 -17.95 -0.24
CA ALA A 127 -8.18 -18.75 -1.45
C ALA A 127 -9.66 -18.85 -1.85
N GLU A 128 -10.54 -19.14 -0.91
CA GLU A 128 -11.99 -19.25 -1.19
C GLU A 128 -12.60 -17.91 -1.61
N PHE A 129 -12.16 -16.81 -0.97
CA PHE A 129 -12.62 -15.48 -1.31
C PHE A 129 -12.20 -15.10 -2.74
N ILE A 130 -10.94 -15.30 -3.07
CA ILE A 130 -10.39 -14.98 -4.39
C ILE A 130 -10.99 -15.87 -5.47
N ALA A 131 -11.15 -17.18 -5.21
CA ALA A 131 -11.73 -18.12 -6.18
C ALA A 131 -13.19 -17.79 -6.55
N ARG A 132 -13.95 -17.18 -5.65
CA ARG A 132 -15.33 -16.73 -5.95
C ARG A 132 -15.36 -15.60 -6.98
N GLY A 133 -14.31 -14.82 -7.06
CA GLY A 133 -14.27 -13.60 -7.88
C GLY A 133 -15.35 -12.59 -7.48
N GLY A 134 -15.66 -11.69 -8.39
CA GLY A 134 -16.73 -10.72 -8.17
C GLY A 134 -16.39 -9.33 -8.72
N ARG A 135 -17.17 -8.38 -8.26
CA ARG A 135 -16.98 -6.96 -8.54
C ARG A 135 -16.92 -6.17 -7.23
N ILE A 136 -16.06 -5.19 -7.17
CA ILE A 136 -16.11 -4.18 -6.12
C ILE A 136 -17.27 -3.22 -6.47
N PRO A 137 -18.33 -3.14 -5.64
CA PRO A 137 -19.49 -2.32 -5.95
C PRO A 137 -19.17 -0.83 -5.88
N ALA A 138 -19.96 -0.02 -6.59
CA ALA A 138 -19.86 1.43 -6.48
C ALA A 138 -20.09 1.89 -5.03
N PRO A 139 -19.38 2.93 -4.56
CA PRO A 139 -19.51 3.43 -3.20
C PRO A 139 -20.90 4.02 -2.97
N LEU A 140 -21.44 3.80 -1.78
CA LEU A 140 -22.74 4.36 -1.35
C LEU A 140 -22.63 5.78 -0.79
N HIS A 141 -21.49 6.41 -0.93
CA HIS A 141 -21.21 7.75 -0.36
C HIS A 141 -21.35 7.84 1.17
N SER A 142 -21.36 6.71 1.86
CA SER A 142 -21.50 6.65 3.31
C SER A 142 -20.38 7.36 4.09
N LEU A 143 -19.25 7.63 3.44
CA LEU A 143 -18.13 8.35 4.03
C LEU A 143 -18.23 9.89 3.84
N ARG A 144 -19.34 10.38 3.30
CA ARG A 144 -19.58 11.80 3.08
C ARG A 144 -20.66 12.39 4.02
N ASN A 145 -20.87 11.75 5.12
CA ASN A 145 -21.79 12.24 6.15
C ASN A 145 -21.24 13.49 6.83
#